data_871362a959b8c84104fa4e535b1d9a08
#
_entry.id   871362a959b8c84104fa4e535b1d9a08
#
_cell.length_a   1.000
_cell.length_b   1.000
_cell.length_c   1.000
_cell.angle_alpha   90.00
_cell.angle_beta   90.00
_cell.angle_gamma   90.00
#
_symmetry.space_group_name_H-M   'P 1'
#
loop_
_entity.id
_entity.type
_entity.pdbx_description
1 polymer ?
#
loop_
_entity_poly.entity_id
_entity_poly.type
_entity_poly.pdbx_seq_one_letter_code
_entity_poly.pdbx_strand_id
1 'polypeptide(L)'
;RSPKVKPQIDAVSVNNRKTIELKYGEKQFNHVLALLRKAYDGCVDGDLESQNIMIYPLTQNKVLAEALCFKGAYQSTNYYAVLDDKLSKVEQVLAEQYNEAGYDEKQGYAFVRGSYKGHAFGDCWNGQDAVWNGKIFIRTSDWMTGGCYKWFTGGAWQLPTFVSDIIVK
;
A
#
# COMPACT_ATOMS: atom_id res chain seq x y z
N ARG A 1 -32.61 1.05 -13.66
CA ARG A 1 -31.57 0.36 -12.89
C ARG A 1 -31.50 0.96 -11.49
N SER A 2 -31.76 0.17 -10.47
CA SER A 2 -31.54 0.62 -9.08
C SER A 2 -30.10 1.10 -8.92
N PRO A 3 -29.83 2.23 -8.25
CA PRO A 3 -28.47 2.65 -7.98
C PRO A 3 -27.77 1.54 -7.20
N LYS A 4 -26.62 1.09 -7.73
CA LYS A 4 -25.78 0.12 -7.01
C LYS A 4 -25.30 0.82 -5.74
N VAL A 5 -25.75 0.32 -4.61
CA VAL A 5 -25.25 0.78 -3.31
C VAL A 5 -23.76 0.52 -3.26
N LYS A 6 -22.94 1.55 -3.05
CA LYS A 6 -21.52 1.39 -2.89
C LYS A 6 -21.23 0.62 -1.61
N PRO A 7 -20.30 -0.34 -1.62
CA PRO A 7 -19.84 -0.98 -0.40
C PRO A 7 -19.33 0.06 0.59
N GLN A 8 -19.66 -0.12 1.87
CA GLN A 8 -19.14 0.72 2.95
C GLN A 8 -18.01 -0.02 3.64
N ILE A 9 -16.86 0.64 3.81
CA ILE A 9 -15.69 0.10 4.47
C ILE A 9 -15.34 0.98 5.66
N ASP A 10 -15.26 0.37 6.83
CA ASP A 10 -14.85 1.07 8.05
C ASP A 10 -13.35 1.32 8.02
N ALA A 11 -12.95 2.54 8.34
CA ALA A 11 -11.59 2.91 8.61
C ALA A 11 -11.46 3.43 10.04
N VAL A 12 -10.27 3.37 10.60
CA VAL A 12 -10.01 3.80 11.98
C VAL A 12 -8.97 4.91 11.96
N SER A 13 -9.27 6.03 12.62
CA SER A 13 -8.32 7.13 12.77
C SER A 13 -7.12 6.70 13.62
N VAL A 14 -5.92 7.06 13.18
CA VAL A 14 -4.67 6.82 13.89
C VAL A 14 -4.22 8.11 14.58
N ASN A 15 -4.08 8.08 15.91
CA ASN A 15 -3.68 9.25 16.67
C ASN A 15 -2.18 9.51 16.59
N ASN A 16 -1.36 8.50 16.84
CA ASN A 16 0.09 8.61 16.69
C ASN A 16 0.47 8.31 15.24
N ARG A 17 0.92 9.35 14.53
CA ARG A 17 1.33 9.27 13.11
C ARG A 17 2.82 9.53 12.93
N LYS A 18 3.60 9.43 14.00
CA LYS A 18 5.05 9.61 13.95
C LYS A 18 5.70 8.37 13.36
N THR A 19 6.16 8.45 12.11
CA THR A 19 6.88 7.39 11.44
C THR A 19 8.26 7.17 12.05
N ILE A 20 8.71 5.93 12.02
CA ILE A 20 10.05 5.52 12.47
C ILE A 20 10.81 4.98 11.27
N GLU A 21 12.06 5.37 11.12
CA GLU A 21 12.95 4.88 10.07
C GLU A 21 13.92 3.87 10.65
N LEU A 22 13.88 2.65 10.14
CA LEU A 22 14.87 1.62 10.45
C LEU A 22 15.99 1.73 9.43
N LYS A 23 17.17 2.15 9.89
CA LYS A 23 18.30 2.40 9.01
C LYS A 23 18.94 1.10 8.53
N TYR A 24 19.22 1.05 7.25
CA TYR A 24 19.94 -0.02 6.60
C TYR A 24 21.19 -0.45 7.40
N GLY A 25 21.34 -1.76 7.57
CA GLY A 25 22.49 -2.36 8.27
C GLY A 25 22.43 -2.36 9.79
N GLU A 26 21.48 -1.65 10.41
CA GLU A 26 21.28 -1.70 11.85
C GLU A 26 20.60 -3.01 12.29
N LYS A 27 20.80 -3.38 13.55
CA LYS A 27 20.25 -4.63 14.10
C LYS A 27 18.73 -4.76 13.94
N GLN A 28 17.99 -3.69 14.19
CA GLN A 28 16.54 -3.69 14.09
C GLN A 28 16.07 -3.78 12.64
N PHE A 29 16.74 -3.12 11.71
CA PHE A 29 16.51 -3.28 10.27
C PHE A 29 16.68 -4.74 9.86
N ASN A 30 17.79 -5.37 10.23
CA ASN A 30 18.07 -6.76 9.88
C ASN A 30 17.03 -7.72 10.45
N HIS A 31 16.57 -7.47 11.67
CA HIS A 31 15.53 -8.26 12.31
C HIS A 31 14.19 -8.18 11.54
N VAL A 32 13.73 -6.98 11.22
CA VAL A 32 12.49 -6.79 10.47
C VAL A 32 12.61 -7.34 9.06
N LEU A 33 13.74 -7.13 8.38
CA LEU A 33 13.99 -7.68 7.05
C LEU A 33 13.88 -9.20 7.03
N ALA A 34 14.40 -9.88 8.04
CA ALA A 34 14.29 -11.33 8.15
C ALA A 34 12.84 -11.81 8.30
N LEU A 35 12.03 -11.08 9.09
CA LEU A 35 10.59 -11.36 9.22
C LEU A 35 9.86 -11.16 7.90
N LEU A 36 10.16 -10.08 7.19
CA LEU A 36 9.55 -9.76 5.89
C LEU A 36 9.87 -10.84 4.85
N ARG A 37 11.12 -11.26 4.75
CA ARG A 37 11.55 -12.32 3.82
C ARG A 37 10.91 -13.66 4.11
N LYS A 38 10.76 -14.00 5.38
CA LYS A 38 10.11 -15.24 5.80
C LYS A 38 8.61 -15.25 5.42
N ALA A 39 7.95 -14.11 5.52
CA ALA A 39 6.52 -13.99 5.22
C ALA A 39 6.24 -13.95 3.72
N TYR A 40 7.16 -13.41 2.91
CA TYR A 40 7.01 -13.27 1.46
C TYR A 40 8.37 -13.17 0.78
N ASP A 41 8.61 -13.96 -0.25
CA ASP A 41 9.89 -14.09 -0.96
C ASP A 41 9.90 -13.55 -2.40
N GLY A 42 8.81 -12.91 -2.82
CA GLY A 42 8.65 -12.42 -4.19
C GLY A 42 9.42 -11.13 -4.54
N CYS A 43 10.07 -10.48 -3.56
CA CYS A 43 10.83 -9.26 -3.80
C CYS A 43 12.26 -9.56 -4.24
N VAL A 44 12.89 -8.61 -4.95
CA VAL A 44 14.30 -8.70 -5.32
C VAL A 44 15.18 -8.43 -4.09
N ASP A 45 16.00 -9.40 -3.70
CA ASP A 45 16.81 -9.31 -2.48
C ASP A 45 17.70 -8.07 -2.43
N GLY A 46 18.38 -7.74 -3.53
CA GLY A 46 19.22 -6.55 -3.60
C GLY A 46 18.44 -5.24 -3.43
N ASP A 47 17.18 -5.19 -3.86
CA ASP A 47 16.32 -4.02 -3.66
C ASP A 47 15.84 -3.92 -2.21
N LEU A 48 15.44 -5.03 -1.59
CA LEU A 48 15.10 -5.08 -0.17
C LEU A 48 16.23 -4.59 0.74
N GLU A 49 17.46 -4.83 0.36
CA GLU A 49 18.67 -4.45 1.10
C GLU A 49 19.20 -3.06 0.72
N SER A 50 18.55 -2.32 -0.16
CA SER A 50 19.08 -1.07 -0.71
C SER A 50 18.58 0.20 -0.02
N GLN A 51 17.50 0.13 0.74
CA GLN A 51 16.85 1.28 1.38
C GLN A 51 16.44 0.98 2.81
N ASN A 52 16.26 2.05 3.60
CA ASN A 52 15.74 1.95 4.95
C ASN A 52 14.29 1.42 4.93
N ILE A 53 13.88 0.78 6.02
CA ILE A 53 12.50 0.36 6.24
C ILE A 53 11.77 1.44 7.02
N MET A 54 10.61 1.88 6.51
CA MET A 54 9.76 2.82 7.23
C MET A 54 8.71 2.07 8.03
N ILE A 55 8.47 2.54 9.25
CA ILE A 55 7.46 2.01 10.15
C ILE A 55 6.40 3.08 10.41
N TYR A 56 5.17 2.80 10.02
CA TYR A 56 4.01 3.67 10.20
C TYR A 56 3.16 3.13 11.35
N PRO A 57 2.99 3.87 12.46
CA PRO A 57 2.08 3.46 13.52
C PRO A 57 0.64 3.28 13.02
N LEU A 58 -0.01 2.25 13.50
CA LEU A 58 -1.43 1.98 13.29
C LEU A 58 -2.16 2.02 14.63
N THR A 59 -3.33 1.43 14.72
CA THR A 59 -4.07 1.22 15.95
C THR A 59 -3.91 -0.22 16.44
N GLN A 60 -4.44 -0.54 17.63
CA GLN A 60 -4.45 -1.90 18.19
C GLN A 60 -3.06 -2.52 18.34
N ASN A 61 -2.06 -1.71 18.71
CA ASN A 61 -0.68 -2.16 18.87
C ASN A 61 -0.11 -2.80 17.60
N LYS A 62 -0.43 -2.23 16.42
CA LYS A 62 0.06 -2.66 15.12
C LYS A 62 0.83 -1.53 14.45
N VAL A 63 1.69 -1.92 13.54
CA VAL A 63 2.45 -1.02 12.67
C VAL A 63 2.44 -1.53 11.24
N LEU A 64 2.64 -0.62 10.29
CA LEU A 64 2.85 -0.93 8.88
C LEU A 64 4.34 -0.76 8.55
N ALA A 65 4.98 -1.80 8.10
CA ALA A 65 6.34 -1.72 7.58
C ALA A 65 6.31 -1.50 6.06
N GLU A 66 7.19 -0.63 5.57
CA GLU A 66 7.39 -0.34 4.16
C GLU A 66 8.84 -0.65 3.79
N ALA A 67 9.03 -1.57 2.85
CA ALA A 67 10.33 -1.91 2.28
C ALA A 67 10.26 -1.82 0.76
N LEU A 68 11.38 -1.54 0.10
CA LEU A 68 11.44 -1.57 -1.36
C LEU A 68 11.42 -3.01 -1.84
N CYS A 69 10.46 -3.37 -2.69
CA CYS A 69 10.32 -4.72 -3.24
C CYS A 69 11.03 -4.90 -4.57
N PHE A 70 10.82 -3.93 -5.46
CA PHE A 70 11.41 -3.92 -6.80
C PHE A 70 11.65 -2.48 -7.26
N LYS A 71 12.81 -2.23 -7.87
CA LYS A 71 13.15 -0.95 -8.47
C LYS A 71 13.44 -1.13 -9.96
N GLY A 72 12.49 -0.73 -10.79
CA GLY A 72 12.65 -0.70 -12.25
C GLY A 72 13.11 0.67 -12.76
N ALA A 73 13.36 0.76 -14.07
CA ALA A 73 13.79 2.01 -14.71
C ALA A 73 12.73 3.12 -14.66
N TYR A 74 11.45 2.75 -14.67
CA TYR A 74 10.33 3.69 -14.79
C TYR A 74 9.36 3.67 -13.62
N GLN A 75 9.39 2.62 -12.81
CA GLN A 75 8.52 2.48 -11.65
C GLN A 75 9.12 1.53 -10.63
N SER A 76 8.72 1.71 -9.38
CA SER A 76 9.10 0.84 -8.29
C SER A 76 7.86 0.35 -7.54
N THR A 77 7.98 -0.79 -6.90
CA THR A 77 6.97 -1.31 -5.99
C THR A 77 7.53 -1.49 -4.61
N ASN A 78 6.69 -1.31 -3.61
CA ASN A 78 7.04 -1.55 -2.23
C ASN A 78 6.43 -2.85 -1.72
N TYR A 79 7.04 -3.35 -0.67
CA TYR A 79 6.52 -4.43 0.14
C TYR A 79 5.98 -3.81 1.42
N TYR A 80 4.67 -3.91 1.64
CA TYR A 80 4.02 -3.49 2.88
C TYR A 80 3.62 -4.71 3.69
N ALA A 81 3.82 -4.64 4.98
CA ALA A 81 3.37 -5.69 5.90
C ALA A 81 2.89 -5.07 7.21
N VAL A 82 1.82 -5.63 7.76
CA VAL A 82 1.37 -5.30 9.11
C VAL A 82 2.09 -6.21 10.09
N LEU A 83 2.73 -5.61 11.09
CA LEU A 83 3.38 -6.30 12.19
C LEU A 83 2.77 -5.84 13.53
N ASP A 84 3.00 -6.63 14.58
CA ASP A 84 2.80 -6.14 15.93
C ASP A 84 3.80 -4.99 16.24
N ASP A 85 3.48 -4.12 17.18
CA ASP A 85 4.31 -2.94 17.50
C ASP A 85 5.67 -3.29 18.14
N LYS A 86 5.82 -4.51 18.62
CA LYS A 86 7.11 -5.05 19.11
C LYS A 86 7.99 -5.60 18.00
N LEU A 87 7.50 -5.58 16.76
CA LEU A 87 8.20 -6.07 15.57
C LEU A 87 8.61 -7.56 15.72
N SER A 88 7.72 -8.38 16.24
CA SER A 88 8.00 -9.81 16.49
C SER A 88 7.41 -10.75 15.45
N LYS A 89 6.34 -10.36 14.76
CA LYS A 89 5.68 -11.19 13.76
C LYS A 89 4.96 -10.37 12.70
N VAL A 90 4.87 -10.93 11.50
CA VAL A 90 4.06 -10.40 10.39
C VAL A 90 2.64 -10.95 10.51
N GLU A 91 1.65 -10.07 10.42
CA GLU A 91 0.23 -10.43 10.53
C GLU A 91 -0.54 -10.30 9.20
N GLN A 92 -0.09 -9.40 8.30
CA GLN A 92 -0.65 -9.27 6.97
C GLN A 92 0.44 -8.88 5.98
N VAL A 93 0.41 -9.46 4.79
CA VAL A 93 1.32 -9.16 3.68
C VAL A 93 0.56 -8.40 2.59
N LEU A 94 1.11 -7.27 2.14
CA LEU A 94 0.61 -6.42 1.06
C LEU A 94 1.73 -6.20 0.04
N ALA A 95 2.12 -7.28 -0.65
CA ALA A 95 3.25 -7.25 -1.58
C ALA A 95 2.83 -6.90 -3.02
N GLU A 96 3.73 -6.22 -3.74
CA GLU A 96 3.70 -5.96 -5.19
C GLU A 96 2.54 -5.11 -5.72
N GLN A 97 1.63 -4.63 -4.87
CA GLN A 97 0.42 -3.94 -5.31
C GLN A 97 0.42 -2.45 -4.97
N TYR A 98 1.32 -2.01 -4.11
CA TYR A 98 1.31 -0.65 -3.58
C TYR A 98 2.70 -0.03 -3.68
N ASN A 99 2.73 1.30 -3.84
CA ASN A 99 3.97 2.07 -3.90
C ASN A 99 3.96 3.33 -3.02
N GLU A 100 2.88 3.55 -2.29
CA GLU A 100 2.73 4.68 -1.38
C GLU A 100 1.96 4.26 -0.13
N ALA A 101 2.34 4.82 1.01
CA ALA A 101 1.60 4.73 2.26
C ALA A 101 1.52 6.10 2.94
N GLY A 102 0.50 6.32 3.72
CA GLY A 102 0.31 7.57 4.45
C GLY A 102 -0.92 7.56 5.32
N TYR A 103 -1.26 8.74 5.81
CA TYR A 103 -2.46 8.99 6.60
C TYR A 103 -3.32 10.04 5.91
N ASP A 104 -4.64 9.85 5.95
CA ASP A 104 -5.56 10.86 5.46
C ASP A 104 -5.40 12.17 6.24
N GLU A 105 -5.26 13.29 5.54
CA GLU A 105 -4.99 14.58 6.15
C GLU A 105 -6.14 15.09 7.04
N LYS A 106 -7.37 14.76 6.69
CA LYS A 106 -8.57 15.23 7.40
C LYS A 106 -9.02 14.27 8.48
N GLN A 107 -9.08 12.98 8.18
CA GLN A 107 -9.67 11.97 9.04
C GLN A 107 -8.66 11.07 9.73
N GLY A 108 -7.40 11.08 9.28
CA GLY A 108 -6.27 10.43 9.94
C GLY A 108 -6.22 8.92 9.86
N TYR A 109 -7.02 8.29 9.01
CA TYR A 109 -6.88 6.85 8.79
C TYR A 109 -5.64 6.53 7.94
N ALA A 110 -5.03 5.38 8.18
CA ALA A 110 -3.89 4.91 7.40
C ALA A 110 -4.36 4.28 6.08
N PHE A 111 -3.65 4.56 5.02
CA PHE A 111 -3.90 3.98 3.70
C PHE A 111 -2.62 3.49 3.02
N VAL A 112 -2.77 2.59 2.09
CA VAL A 112 -1.77 2.24 1.07
C VAL A 112 -2.38 2.44 -0.31
N ARG A 113 -1.56 2.88 -1.26
CA ARG A 113 -1.98 3.18 -2.63
C ARG A 113 -0.96 2.64 -3.62
N GLY A 114 -1.45 2.06 -4.70
CA GLY A 114 -0.63 1.66 -5.83
C GLY A 114 -1.15 2.26 -7.11
N SER A 115 -0.24 2.83 -7.93
CA SER A 115 -0.54 3.29 -9.27
C SER A 115 0.57 2.86 -10.22
N TYR A 116 0.20 2.25 -11.33
CA TYR A 116 1.12 1.64 -12.28
C TYR A 116 0.78 2.03 -13.70
N LYS A 117 1.82 2.23 -14.51
CA LYS A 117 1.67 2.38 -15.95
C LYS A 117 1.40 1.03 -16.60
N GLY A 118 0.32 0.95 -17.39
CA GLY A 118 0.00 -0.25 -18.16
C GLY A 118 0.81 -0.39 -19.44
N HIS A 119 1.31 0.73 -19.99
CA HIS A 119 2.15 0.76 -21.20
C HIS A 119 3.31 1.74 -21.05
N ALA A 120 4.40 1.49 -21.80
CA ALA A 120 5.61 2.29 -21.76
C ALA A 120 5.41 3.76 -22.12
N PHE A 121 4.39 4.09 -22.90
CA PHE A 121 4.10 5.45 -23.36
C PHE A 121 3.27 6.30 -22.39
N GLY A 122 2.87 5.74 -21.25
CA GLY A 122 2.21 6.51 -20.19
C GLY A 122 0.76 6.89 -20.47
N ASP A 123 0.13 6.31 -21.48
CA ASP A 123 -1.27 6.53 -21.87
C ASP A 123 -2.28 5.70 -21.07
N CYS A 124 -1.80 4.75 -20.30
CA CYS A 124 -2.61 3.83 -19.49
C CYS A 124 -2.06 3.73 -18.08
N TRP A 125 -2.93 3.99 -17.10
CA TRP A 125 -2.64 3.82 -15.68
C TRP A 125 -3.70 2.95 -15.03
N ASN A 126 -3.29 2.13 -14.10
CA ASN A 126 -4.19 1.44 -13.18
C ASN A 126 -3.71 1.61 -11.75
N GLY A 127 -4.60 1.39 -10.81
CA GLY A 127 -4.24 1.52 -9.40
C GLY A 127 -5.26 0.93 -8.47
N GLN A 128 -4.91 0.94 -7.20
CA GLN A 128 -5.73 0.41 -6.13
C GLN A 128 -5.39 1.09 -4.82
N ASP A 129 -6.38 1.16 -3.94
CA ASP A 129 -6.26 1.73 -2.61
C ASP A 129 -6.76 0.72 -1.57
N ALA A 130 -6.13 0.73 -0.39
CA ALA A 130 -6.60 0.00 0.77
C ALA A 130 -6.46 0.85 2.03
N VAL A 131 -7.32 0.64 3.00
CA VAL A 131 -7.33 1.38 4.27
C VAL A 131 -7.31 0.44 5.47
N TRP A 132 -6.74 0.93 6.57
CA TRP A 132 -6.68 0.25 7.85
C TRP A 132 -8.03 0.33 8.56
N ASN A 133 -8.63 -0.82 8.85
CA ASN A 133 -9.93 -0.91 9.52
C ASN A 133 -9.85 -1.19 11.04
N GLY A 134 -8.63 -1.20 11.59
CA GLY A 134 -8.37 -1.57 12.99
C GLY A 134 -7.87 -3.02 13.16
N LYS A 135 -7.93 -3.83 12.12
CA LYS A 135 -7.48 -5.24 12.12
C LYS A 135 -6.58 -5.57 10.94
N ILE A 136 -6.99 -5.17 9.74
CA ILE A 136 -6.31 -5.43 8.47
C ILE A 136 -6.47 -4.24 7.53
N PHE A 137 -5.66 -4.21 6.47
CA PHE A 137 -5.92 -3.34 5.32
C PHE A 137 -6.93 -3.99 4.40
N ILE A 138 -7.98 -3.24 4.07
CA ILE A 138 -9.05 -3.67 3.17
C ILE A 138 -9.02 -2.81 1.92
N ARG A 139 -9.10 -3.44 0.75
CA ARG A 139 -9.17 -2.74 -0.54
C ARG A 139 -10.46 -1.95 -0.64
N THR A 140 -10.33 -0.65 -0.94
CA THR A 140 -11.44 0.29 -1.05
C THR A 140 -11.75 0.67 -2.48
N SER A 141 -10.78 0.59 -3.38
CA SER A 141 -10.96 0.93 -4.79
C SER A 141 -9.95 0.21 -5.69
N ASP A 142 -10.42 -0.13 -6.89
CA ASP A 142 -9.61 -0.41 -8.05
C ASP A 142 -10.01 0.58 -9.15
N TRP A 143 -9.04 1.09 -9.89
CA TRP A 143 -9.30 2.06 -10.95
C TRP A 143 -8.32 1.88 -12.11
N MET A 144 -8.74 2.34 -13.30
CA MET A 144 -7.90 2.40 -14.48
C MET A 144 -8.24 3.64 -15.30
N THR A 145 -7.27 4.12 -16.08
CA THR A 145 -7.55 5.18 -17.07
C THR A 145 -8.09 4.58 -18.36
N GLY A 146 -8.89 5.35 -19.12
CA GLY A 146 -9.53 4.87 -20.35
C GLY A 146 -8.57 4.44 -21.46
N GLY A 147 -7.28 4.84 -21.42
CA GLY A 147 -6.26 4.45 -22.38
C GLY A 147 -5.71 3.02 -22.20
N CYS A 148 -6.18 2.28 -21.21
CA CYS A 148 -5.76 0.90 -20.95
C CYS A 148 -6.30 -0.11 -21.96
N TYR A 149 -7.31 0.25 -22.73
CA TYR A 149 -7.85 -0.58 -23.81
C TYR A 149 -7.29 -0.09 -25.15
N LYS A 150 -6.74 -1.00 -25.95
CA LYS A 150 -6.11 -0.74 -27.27
C LYS A 150 -6.97 0.03 -28.27
N TRP A 151 -8.25 0.22 -27.99
CA TRP A 151 -9.26 0.75 -28.92
C TRP A 151 -9.78 2.14 -28.54
N PHE A 152 -9.34 2.71 -27.41
CA PHE A 152 -9.78 4.05 -27.00
C PHE A 152 -8.60 5.02 -27.03
N THR A 153 -8.50 5.72 -28.13
CA THR A 153 -7.67 6.93 -28.21
C THR A 153 -8.44 8.05 -27.54
N GLY A 154 -8.12 8.39 -26.34
CA GLY A 154 -8.70 9.59 -25.80
C GLY A 154 -8.86 9.66 -24.30
N GLY A 155 -8.17 10.60 -23.71
CA GLY A 155 -8.50 11.22 -22.47
C GLY A 155 -8.17 10.46 -21.20
N ALA A 156 -7.67 11.20 -20.25
CA ALA A 156 -7.40 10.75 -18.87
C ALA A 156 -8.73 10.58 -18.09
N TRP A 157 -9.56 9.62 -18.50
CA TRP A 157 -10.75 9.25 -17.76
C TRP A 157 -10.39 8.17 -16.76
N GLN A 158 -10.49 8.49 -15.48
CA GLN A 158 -10.42 7.49 -14.43
C GLN A 158 -11.73 6.72 -14.39
N LEU A 159 -11.70 5.45 -14.80
CA LEU A 159 -12.86 4.57 -14.73
C LEU A 159 -12.70 3.70 -13.48
N PRO A 160 -13.45 3.95 -12.40
CA PRO A 160 -13.43 3.08 -11.25
C PRO A 160 -14.06 1.74 -11.60
N THR A 161 -13.31 0.65 -11.44
CA THR A 161 -13.82 -0.71 -11.53
C THR A 161 -14.48 -1.13 -10.22
N PHE A 162 -14.02 -0.52 -9.13
CA PHE A 162 -14.54 -0.72 -7.78
C PHE A 162 -14.25 0.53 -6.94
N VAL A 163 -15.26 1.06 -6.28
CA VAL A 163 -15.14 2.19 -5.33
C VAL A 163 -16.04 1.91 -4.14
N SER A 164 -15.49 2.08 -2.94
CA SER A 164 -16.22 1.97 -1.68
C SER A 164 -16.29 3.33 -0.99
N ASP A 165 -17.35 3.55 -0.20
CA ASP A 165 -17.41 4.66 0.73
C ASP A 165 -16.67 4.31 2.01
N ILE A 166 -15.82 5.22 2.48
CA ILE A 166 -15.02 5.04 3.69
C ILE A 166 -15.73 5.70 4.85
N ILE A 167 -15.98 4.93 5.90
CA ILE A 167 -16.58 5.40 7.15
C ILE A 167 -15.52 5.34 8.23
N VAL A 168 -15.16 6.48 8.78
CA VAL A 168 -14.16 6.58 9.86
C VAL A 168 -14.84 6.48 11.21
N LYS A 169 -14.36 5.56 12.03
CA LYS A 169 -14.79 5.36 13.41
C LYS A 169 -13.74 5.85 14.41
#